data_0eb594d10ba213c2de340dd9934048e3
#
_entry.id   0eb594d10ba213c2de340dd9934048e3
#
_cell.length_a   1.000
_cell.length_b   1.000
_cell.length_c   1.000
_cell.angle_alpha   90.00
_cell.angle_beta   90.00
_cell.angle_gamma   90.00
#
_symmetry.space_group_name_H-M   'P 1'
#
loop_
_entity.id
_entity.type
_entity.pdbx_description
1 polymer ?
#
loop_
_entity_poly.entity_id
_entity_poly.type
_entity_poly.pdbx_seq_one_letter_code
_entity_poly.pdbx_strand_id
1 'polypeptide(L)'
;MGGDGWAYDIGYGGLDEVVASGENLNVLVLDTEGYSNTGGEMSKATQMGAVTGFTYDGKGTPKKDLGTMLMQYGYVYVAHVCLSGDMQQLIDVMREADAYDGPSVVIALCPCISWGIEEGMGSVTGIMREAVETGYWPLWHFDPRLAEQGGDPFVLDSAAPSKPMGPFLAKMRRYASLADRDPKMSARLQSELAKDSDAVYRRLNALVEVYGPEKGGAGE
;
A
#
# COMPACT_ATOMS: atom_id res chain seq x y z
N MET A 1 -0.22 16.64 3.49
CA MET A 1 0.15 15.75 2.38
C MET A 1 1.65 15.62 2.32
N GLY A 2 2.18 14.41 2.09
CA GLY A 2 3.61 14.14 2.00
C GLY A 2 3.92 12.87 1.21
N GLY A 3 5.21 12.65 0.84
CA GLY A 3 5.68 11.46 0.16
C GLY A 3 5.99 10.31 1.12
N ASP A 4 6.21 9.11 0.55
CA ASP A 4 6.53 7.91 1.30
C ASP A 4 7.87 8.01 2.05
N GLY A 5 8.91 8.63 1.49
CA GLY A 5 10.18 8.85 2.19
C GLY A 5 10.01 9.61 3.50
N TRP A 6 9.09 10.59 3.53
CA TRP A 6 8.71 11.24 4.78
C TRP A 6 7.92 10.29 5.69
N ALA A 7 6.82 9.72 5.20
CA ALA A 7 5.87 8.98 6.05
C ALA A 7 6.44 7.65 6.58
N TYR A 8 7.22 6.94 5.77
CA TYR A 8 7.75 5.62 6.14
C TYR A 8 9.11 5.68 6.85
N ASP A 9 9.88 6.76 6.64
CA ASP A 9 11.28 6.87 7.07
C ASP A 9 11.52 8.09 7.96
N ILE A 10 11.99 9.21 7.36
CA ILE A 10 12.57 10.33 8.11
C ILE A 10 11.56 11.11 8.96
N GLY A 11 10.29 11.12 8.58
CA GLY A 11 9.21 11.80 9.29
C GLY A 11 8.27 10.87 10.05
N TYR A 12 8.57 9.55 10.09
CA TYR A 12 7.68 8.57 10.73
C TYR A 12 7.39 8.88 12.19
N GLY A 13 8.40 9.27 12.97
CA GLY A 13 8.19 9.65 14.37
C GLY A 13 7.28 10.86 14.55
N GLY A 14 7.34 11.85 13.64
CA GLY A 14 6.41 12.97 13.63
C GLY A 14 5.00 12.58 13.17
N LEU A 15 4.89 11.67 12.21
CA LEU A 15 3.60 11.12 11.79
C LEU A 15 2.94 10.32 12.94
N ASP A 16 3.73 9.51 13.63
CA ASP A 16 3.31 8.73 14.80
C ASP A 16 2.75 9.63 15.90
N GLU A 17 3.46 10.72 16.24
CA GLU A 17 2.98 11.73 17.22
C GLU A 17 1.69 12.41 16.75
N VAL A 18 1.60 12.75 15.47
CA VAL A 18 0.41 13.40 14.90
C VAL A 18 -0.82 12.50 15.03
N VAL A 19 -0.73 11.22 14.70
CA VAL A 19 -1.88 10.30 14.85
C VAL A 19 -2.16 9.96 16.32
N ALA A 20 -1.12 9.92 17.17
CA ALA A 20 -1.25 9.68 18.59
C ALA A 20 -1.95 10.84 19.33
N SER A 21 -1.91 12.06 18.78
CA SER A 21 -2.56 13.23 19.37
C SER A 21 -4.09 13.13 19.41
N GLY A 22 -4.69 12.32 18.54
CA GLY A 22 -6.15 12.21 18.41
C GLY A 22 -6.83 13.42 17.78
N GLU A 23 -6.06 14.41 17.33
CA GLU A 23 -6.59 15.65 16.74
C GLU A 23 -7.25 15.35 15.37
N ASN A 24 -8.32 16.08 15.06
CA ASN A 24 -9.01 15.99 13.78
C ASN A 24 -8.15 16.60 12.66
N LEU A 25 -7.48 15.72 11.91
CA LEU A 25 -6.63 16.10 10.79
C LEU A 25 -6.54 14.99 9.75
N ASN A 26 -6.40 15.38 8.48
CA ASN A 26 -6.28 14.46 7.37
C ASN A 26 -4.84 14.43 6.86
N VAL A 27 -4.25 13.23 6.78
CA VAL A 27 -2.94 12.98 6.19
C VAL A 27 -3.09 12.21 4.88
N LEU A 28 -2.60 12.78 3.79
CA LEU A 28 -2.49 12.08 2.50
C LEU A 28 -1.03 11.76 2.24
N VAL A 29 -0.72 10.46 2.15
CA VAL A 29 0.59 9.94 1.77
C VAL A 29 0.58 9.58 0.29
N LEU A 30 1.42 10.25 -0.51
CA LEU A 30 1.66 9.89 -1.90
C LEU A 30 2.80 8.85 -1.94
N ASP A 31 2.44 7.59 -2.02
CA ASP A 31 3.38 6.47 -1.99
C ASP A 31 3.96 6.24 -3.39
N THR A 32 5.12 6.82 -3.64
CA THR A 32 5.88 6.66 -4.88
C THR A 32 6.88 5.51 -4.80
N GLU A 33 6.93 4.82 -3.65
CA GLU A 33 7.83 3.71 -3.34
C GLU A 33 9.32 4.05 -3.48
N GLY A 34 9.69 5.29 -3.12
CA GLY A 34 11.07 5.76 -3.13
C GLY A 34 11.19 7.27 -2.91
N TYR A 35 12.41 7.73 -2.69
CA TYR A 35 12.73 9.15 -2.57
C TYR A 35 12.79 9.79 -3.99
N SER A 36 11.62 10.19 -4.51
CA SER A 36 11.48 10.67 -5.89
C SER A 36 12.26 11.94 -6.17
N ASN A 37 12.32 12.88 -5.21
CA ASN A 37 12.92 14.21 -5.43
C ASN A 37 14.44 14.19 -5.45
N THR A 38 15.08 13.20 -4.84
CA THR A 38 16.55 13.13 -4.70
C THR A 38 17.21 12.26 -5.77
N GLY A 39 16.45 11.40 -6.46
CA GLY A 39 16.96 10.58 -7.56
C GLY A 39 16.40 9.16 -7.60
N GLY A 40 15.38 8.88 -6.84
CA GLY A 40 14.73 7.56 -6.81
C GLY A 40 15.47 6.56 -5.92
N GLU A 41 15.96 7.00 -4.77
CA GLU A 41 16.57 6.13 -3.76
C GLU A 41 15.52 5.30 -3.04
N MET A 42 15.97 4.21 -2.44
CA MET A 42 15.13 3.29 -1.67
C MET A 42 14.57 3.96 -0.42
N SER A 43 13.26 3.83 -0.22
CA SER A 43 12.59 4.06 1.08
C SER A 43 12.14 2.73 1.69
N LYS A 44 11.57 2.76 2.90
CA LYS A 44 10.89 1.58 3.48
C LYS A 44 9.61 1.22 2.74
N ALA A 45 9.05 2.14 1.95
CA ALA A 45 7.91 1.88 1.07
C ALA A 45 8.29 1.16 -0.22
N THR A 46 9.55 1.13 -0.61
CA THR A 46 10.00 0.42 -1.81
C THR A 46 9.70 -1.07 -1.69
N GLN A 47 9.16 -1.66 -2.74
CA GLN A 47 8.88 -3.10 -2.78
C GLN A 47 10.15 -3.92 -2.99
N MET A 48 10.10 -5.18 -2.55
CA MET A 48 11.19 -6.14 -2.73
C MET A 48 11.52 -6.34 -4.22
N GLY A 49 12.80 -6.48 -4.52
CA GLY A 49 13.29 -6.67 -5.90
C GLY A 49 13.42 -5.39 -6.72
N ALA A 50 12.85 -4.27 -6.29
CA ALA A 50 13.01 -3.02 -7.02
C ALA A 50 14.46 -2.49 -6.92
N VAL A 51 15.05 -2.19 -8.07
CA VAL A 51 16.32 -1.48 -8.20
C VAL A 51 16.06 0.02 -8.06
N THR A 52 16.82 0.67 -7.21
CA THR A 52 16.72 2.10 -6.92
C THR A 52 18.11 2.71 -6.84
N GLY A 53 18.20 4.04 -6.70
CA GLY A 53 19.48 4.71 -6.39
C GLY A 53 20.13 4.07 -5.16
N PHE A 54 21.41 3.71 -5.26
CA PHE A 54 22.21 3.05 -4.25
C PHE A 54 21.76 1.64 -3.81
N THR A 55 20.76 1.05 -4.48
CA THR A 55 20.26 -0.31 -4.21
C THR A 55 20.20 -1.09 -5.53
N TYR A 56 21.39 -1.29 -6.13
CA TYR A 56 21.52 -1.84 -7.47
C TYR A 56 21.14 -3.33 -7.58
N ASP A 57 21.27 -4.09 -6.50
CA ASP A 57 20.95 -5.54 -6.48
C ASP A 57 19.50 -5.82 -6.12
N GLY A 58 18.66 -4.76 -6.14
CA GLY A 58 17.25 -4.83 -5.74
C GLY A 58 17.08 -4.86 -4.22
N LYS A 59 15.99 -4.30 -3.72
CA LYS A 59 15.68 -4.33 -2.29
C LYS A 59 15.42 -5.78 -1.84
N GLY A 60 16.14 -6.23 -0.83
CA GLY A 60 16.08 -7.59 -0.30
C GLY A 60 15.02 -7.82 0.81
N THR A 61 14.29 -6.77 1.22
CA THR A 61 13.31 -6.84 2.32
C THR A 61 11.92 -6.41 1.86
N PRO A 62 10.84 -6.90 2.51
CA PRO A 62 9.48 -6.46 2.24
C PRO A 62 9.29 -4.94 2.46
N LYS A 63 8.22 -4.43 1.87
CA LYS A 63 7.70 -3.09 2.15
C LYS A 63 7.24 -3.00 3.60
N LYS A 64 7.51 -1.85 4.27
CA LYS A 64 6.94 -1.55 5.57
C LYS A 64 5.42 -1.40 5.43
N ASP A 65 4.67 -2.09 6.25
CA ASP A 65 3.20 -2.00 6.26
C ASP A 65 2.75 -0.84 7.15
N LEU A 66 2.85 0.38 6.63
CA LEU A 66 2.51 1.60 7.37
C LEU A 66 1.02 1.63 7.75
N GLY A 67 0.15 1.21 6.85
CA GLY A 67 -1.29 1.29 7.06
C GLY A 67 -1.74 0.42 8.24
N THR A 68 -1.35 -0.85 8.27
CA THR A 68 -1.71 -1.74 9.39
C THR A 68 -1.04 -1.35 10.70
N MET A 69 0.16 -0.73 10.66
CA MET A 69 0.78 -0.17 11.87
C MET A 69 -0.06 0.97 12.46
N LEU A 70 -0.55 1.89 11.63
CA LEU A 70 -1.36 3.01 12.09
C LEU A 70 -2.77 2.56 12.54
N MET A 71 -3.33 1.53 11.91
CA MET A 71 -4.59 0.92 12.32
C MET A 71 -4.55 0.39 13.76
N GLN A 72 -3.37 0.03 14.30
CA GLN A 72 -3.23 -0.46 15.68
C GLN A 72 -3.57 0.58 16.75
N TYR A 73 -3.65 1.85 16.41
CA TYR A 73 -4.19 2.87 17.32
C TYR A 73 -5.68 2.66 17.63
N GLY A 74 -6.41 1.96 16.78
CA GLY A 74 -7.83 1.62 16.97
C GLY A 74 -8.82 2.77 16.72
N TYR A 75 -8.36 4.02 16.79
CA TYR A 75 -9.16 5.22 16.57
C TYR A 75 -8.68 6.06 15.37
N VAL A 76 -7.74 5.58 14.59
CA VAL A 76 -7.25 6.27 13.38
C VAL A 76 -8.01 5.70 12.18
N TYR A 77 -8.64 6.57 11.38
CA TYR A 77 -9.14 6.17 10.08
C TYR A 77 -7.97 5.91 9.14
N VAL A 78 -7.89 4.74 8.53
CA VAL A 78 -6.78 4.38 7.64
C VAL A 78 -7.31 3.81 6.33
N ALA A 79 -6.78 4.27 5.20
CA ALA A 79 -7.14 3.69 3.91
C ALA A 79 -5.94 3.53 2.97
N HIS A 80 -6.00 2.49 2.16
CA HIS A 80 -5.04 2.13 1.13
C HIS A 80 -5.74 2.19 -0.22
N VAL A 81 -5.39 3.17 -1.05
CA VAL A 81 -6.14 3.55 -2.24
C VAL A 81 -5.28 3.59 -3.50
N CYS A 82 -5.93 3.48 -4.66
CA CYS A 82 -5.27 3.62 -5.95
C CYS A 82 -6.23 4.25 -6.97
N LEU A 83 -5.86 5.43 -7.50
CA LEU A 83 -6.71 6.25 -8.36
C LEU A 83 -7.33 5.48 -9.55
N SER A 84 -6.56 4.64 -10.22
CA SER A 84 -7.03 3.87 -11.37
C SER A 84 -7.29 2.40 -11.06
N GLY A 85 -7.08 1.98 -9.81
CA GLY A 85 -7.47 0.68 -9.30
C GLY A 85 -8.98 0.62 -9.08
N ASP A 86 -9.47 1.57 -8.26
CA ASP A 86 -10.89 1.79 -8.02
C ASP A 86 -11.12 3.29 -7.72
N MET A 87 -11.70 4.00 -8.69
CA MET A 87 -12.00 5.44 -8.56
C MET A 87 -13.11 5.69 -7.56
N GLN A 88 -14.11 4.79 -7.49
CA GLN A 88 -15.22 4.97 -6.57
C GLN A 88 -14.76 4.81 -5.13
N GLN A 89 -13.97 3.76 -4.83
CA GLN A 89 -13.35 3.56 -3.52
C GLN A 89 -12.55 4.80 -3.09
N LEU A 90 -11.72 5.36 -3.98
CA LEU A 90 -10.96 6.57 -3.66
C LEU A 90 -11.86 7.76 -3.28
N ILE A 91 -12.95 7.99 -4.06
CA ILE A 91 -13.88 9.10 -3.79
C ILE A 91 -14.58 8.90 -2.44
N ASP A 92 -15.03 7.70 -2.15
CA ASP A 92 -15.76 7.38 -0.92
C ASP A 92 -14.81 7.49 0.29
N VAL A 93 -13.61 6.92 0.22
CA VAL A 93 -12.55 7.05 1.24
C VAL A 93 -12.22 8.52 1.54
N MET A 94 -12.06 9.35 0.50
CA MET A 94 -11.75 10.78 0.72
C MET A 94 -12.88 11.52 1.42
N ARG A 95 -14.14 11.16 1.14
CA ARG A 95 -15.32 11.73 1.83
C ARG A 95 -15.42 11.25 3.27
N GLU A 96 -15.16 9.97 3.50
CA GLU A 96 -15.17 9.36 4.83
C GLU A 96 -14.07 9.94 5.72
N ALA A 97 -12.86 10.08 5.18
CA ALA A 97 -11.73 10.71 5.88
C ALA A 97 -12.00 12.18 6.22
N ASP A 98 -12.63 12.95 5.31
CA ASP A 98 -13.00 14.35 5.56
C ASP A 98 -14.11 14.47 6.62
N ALA A 99 -15.03 13.51 6.66
CA ALA A 99 -16.12 13.45 7.64
C ALA A 99 -15.74 12.80 8.97
N TYR A 100 -14.53 12.28 9.10
CA TYR A 100 -14.06 11.61 10.31
C TYR A 100 -13.61 12.65 11.35
N ASP A 101 -14.17 12.58 12.55
CA ASP A 101 -13.79 13.48 13.67
C ASP A 101 -12.63 12.89 14.47
N GLY A 102 -11.44 12.90 13.88
CA GLY A 102 -10.22 12.34 14.41
C GLY A 102 -9.11 12.26 13.34
N PRO A 103 -7.96 11.68 13.67
CA PRO A 103 -6.88 11.56 12.71
C PRO A 103 -7.22 10.54 11.60
N SER A 104 -7.04 10.95 10.35
CA SER A 104 -7.18 10.07 9.20
C SER A 104 -5.89 10.01 8.37
N VAL A 105 -5.55 8.82 7.87
CA VAL A 105 -4.38 8.61 7.01
C VAL A 105 -4.78 7.84 5.76
N VAL A 106 -4.70 8.50 4.60
CA VAL A 106 -4.95 7.89 3.29
C VAL A 106 -3.61 7.67 2.59
N ILE A 107 -3.31 6.42 2.24
CA ILE A 107 -2.08 6.01 1.56
C ILE A 107 -2.43 5.69 0.10
N ALA A 108 -1.98 6.54 -0.81
CA ALA A 108 -2.31 6.45 -2.23
C ALA A 108 -1.11 5.99 -3.06
N LEU A 109 -1.27 4.94 -3.85
CA LEU A 109 -0.26 4.53 -4.84
C LEU A 109 -0.06 5.65 -5.87
N CYS A 110 1.17 6.11 -6.01
CA CYS A 110 1.54 7.20 -6.90
C CYS A 110 2.78 6.83 -7.72
N PRO A 111 2.64 6.09 -8.84
CA PRO A 111 3.78 5.72 -9.66
C PRO A 111 4.60 6.92 -10.12
N CYS A 112 5.90 6.84 -9.97
CA CYS A 112 6.85 7.89 -10.27
C CYS A 112 7.59 7.60 -11.59
N ILE A 113 8.15 8.63 -12.22
CA ILE A 113 9.04 8.48 -13.38
C ILE A 113 10.25 7.58 -13.08
N SER A 114 10.71 7.53 -11.82
CA SER A 114 11.81 6.65 -11.38
C SER A 114 11.48 5.16 -11.46
N TRP A 115 10.21 4.77 -11.62
CA TRP A 115 9.85 3.38 -11.86
C TRP A 115 10.34 2.89 -13.24
N GLY A 116 10.53 3.84 -14.18
CA GLY A 116 10.95 3.52 -15.54
C GLY A 116 9.90 2.68 -16.27
N ILE A 117 8.65 3.15 -16.29
CA ILE A 117 7.56 2.47 -17.00
C ILE A 117 7.91 2.45 -18.49
N GLU A 118 7.96 1.28 -19.10
CA GLU A 118 8.46 1.08 -20.45
C GLU A 118 7.66 1.86 -21.50
N GLU A 119 6.34 1.88 -21.37
CA GLU A 119 5.44 2.66 -22.24
C GLU A 119 5.36 4.15 -21.88
N GLY A 120 6.13 4.58 -20.88
CA GLY A 120 6.15 5.95 -20.36
C GLY A 120 5.00 6.27 -19.41
N MET A 121 5.03 7.50 -18.84
CA MET A 121 4.04 7.93 -17.83
C MET A 121 2.61 8.05 -18.36
N GLY A 122 2.42 8.08 -19.69
CA GLY A 122 1.08 8.06 -20.28
C GLY A 122 0.29 6.77 -20.01
N SER A 123 0.98 5.65 -19.72
CA SER A 123 0.37 4.35 -19.41
C SER A 123 0.14 4.13 -17.90
N VAL A 124 0.45 5.10 -17.05
CA VAL A 124 0.41 4.97 -15.58
C VAL A 124 -0.94 4.47 -15.05
N THR A 125 -2.06 4.83 -15.68
CA THR A 125 -3.40 4.36 -15.32
C THR A 125 -3.55 2.84 -15.47
N GLY A 126 -2.95 2.28 -16.53
CA GLY A 126 -2.89 0.83 -16.75
C GLY A 126 -2.03 0.14 -15.69
N ILE A 127 -0.87 0.71 -15.40
CA ILE A 127 0.04 0.21 -14.35
C ILE A 127 -0.63 0.20 -12.97
N MET A 128 -1.34 1.25 -12.59
CA MET A 128 -2.07 1.33 -11.32
C MET A 128 -3.17 0.27 -11.22
N ARG A 129 -3.93 0.05 -12.30
CA ARG A 129 -4.95 -0.99 -12.34
C ARG A 129 -4.34 -2.39 -12.19
N GLU A 130 -3.28 -2.68 -12.94
CA GLU A 130 -2.59 -3.97 -12.85
C GLU A 130 -1.93 -4.18 -11.48
N ALA A 131 -1.46 -3.13 -10.80
CA ALA A 131 -0.96 -3.24 -9.44
C ALA A 131 -2.01 -3.80 -8.47
N VAL A 132 -3.27 -3.40 -8.63
CA VAL A 132 -4.38 -3.94 -7.84
C VAL A 132 -4.72 -5.38 -8.29
N GLU A 133 -4.86 -5.61 -9.59
CA GLU A 133 -5.23 -6.91 -10.15
C GLU A 133 -4.19 -8.02 -9.90
N THR A 134 -2.93 -7.66 -9.67
CA THR A 134 -1.84 -8.60 -9.34
C THR A 134 -1.65 -8.79 -7.82
N GLY A 135 -2.38 -8.06 -7.00
CA GLY A 135 -2.18 -8.04 -5.55
C GLY A 135 -0.92 -7.32 -5.09
N TYR A 136 -0.23 -6.63 -6.00
CA TYR A 136 0.92 -5.79 -5.67
C TYR A 136 0.51 -4.62 -4.77
N TRP A 137 -0.71 -4.10 -4.94
CA TRP A 137 -1.29 -3.01 -4.17
C TRP A 137 -2.76 -3.32 -3.83
N PRO A 138 -3.04 -4.01 -2.72
CA PRO A 138 -4.42 -4.27 -2.28
C PRO A 138 -5.09 -2.98 -1.79
N LEU A 139 -6.38 -2.83 -2.08
CA LEU A 139 -7.22 -1.73 -1.61
C LEU A 139 -7.98 -2.16 -0.37
N TRP A 140 -8.01 -1.31 0.65
CA TRP A 140 -8.74 -1.55 1.89
C TRP A 140 -8.90 -0.25 2.67
N HIS A 141 -9.86 -0.21 3.59
CA HIS A 141 -9.98 0.86 4.57
C HIS A 141 -10.38 0.34 5.94
N PHE A 142 -10.08 1.13 6.95
CA PHE A 142 -10.45 0.89 8.34
C PHE A 142 -11.12 2.16 8.88
N ASP A 143 -12.43 2.05 9.17
CA ASP A 143 -13.23 3.12 9.78
C ASP A 143 -13.66 2.73 11.19
N PRO A 144 -13.04 3.30 12.24
CA PRO A 144 -13.37 2.98 13.61
C PRO A 144 -14.85 3.21 13.99
N ARG A 145 -15.53 4.14 13.31
CA ARG A 145 -16.97 4.46 13.56
C ARG A 145 -17.88 3.27 13.29
N LEU A 146 -17.50 2.40 12.36
CA LEU A 146 -18.33 1.24 12.01
C LEU A 146 -18.43 0.25 13.16
N ALA A 147 -17.37 0.07 13.97
CA ALA A 147 -17.41 -0.76 15.16
C ALA A 147 -18.43 -0.24 16.19
N GLU A 148 -18.51 1.08 16.40
CA GLU A 148 -19.47 1.71 17.30
C GLU A 148 -20.93 1.53 16.83
N GLN A 149 -21.12 1.34 15.52
CA GLN A 149 -22.42 1.11 14.90
C GLN A 149 -22.78 -0.39 14.79
N GLY A 150 -21.91 -1.29 15.31
CA GLY A 150 -22.09 -2.74 15.24
C GLY A 150 -21.78 -3.32 13.84
N GLY A 151 -21.07 -2.58 13.00
CA GLY A 151 -20.58 -3.00 11.69
C GLY A 151 -19.09 -3.40 11.74
N ASP A 152 -18.56 -3.75 10.58
CA ASP A 152 -17.18 -4.17 10.41
C ASP A 152 -16.28 -2.97 10.13
N PRO A 153 -15.37 -2.58 11.04
CA PRO A 153 -14.50 -1.44 10.83
C PRO A 153 -13.46 -1.68 9.73
N PHE A 154 -13.09 -2.92 9.44
CA PHE A 154 -12.13 -3.26 8.40
C PHE A 154 -12.81 -3.80 7.14
N VAL A 155 -12.62 -3.12 6.03
CA VAL A 155 -13.16 -3.51 4.72
C VAL A 155 -12.02 -3.75 3.74
N LEU A 156 -11.97 -4.97 3.17
CA LEU A 156 -11.07 -5.31 2.06
C LEU A 156 -11.77 -5.00 0.74
N ASP A 157 -11.40 -3.88 0.11
CA ASP A 157 -12.08 -3.37 -1.09
C ASP A 157 -11.66 -4.10 -2.36
N SER A 158 -10.41 -4.59 -2.43
CA SER A 158 -9.96 -5.30 -3.62
C SER A 158 -10.35 -6.77 -3.62
N ALA A 159 -10.73 -7.26 -4.80
CA ALA A 159 -10.89 -8.69 -5.04
C ALA A 159 -9.55 -9.45 -4.91
N ALA A 160 -9.63 -10.77 -4.87
CA ALA A 160 -8.45 -11.63 -4.91
C ALA A 160 -7.61 -11.35 -6.17
N PRO A 161 -6.26 -11.43 -6.07
CA PRO A 161 -5.40 -11.27 -7.23
C PRO A 161 -5.81 -12.18 -8.39
N SER A 162 -5.98 -11.60 -9.58
CA SER A 162 -6.47 -12.30 -10.78
C SER A 162 -5.43 -12.39 -11.90
N LYS A 163 -4.31 -11.65 -11.77
CA LYS A 163 -3.24 -11.61 -12.77
C LYS A 163 -1.90 -12.03 -12.17
N PRO A 164 -1.01 -12.65 -12.95
CA PRO A 164 0.33 -12.99 -12.50
C PRO A 164 1.19 -11.73 -12.33
N MET A 165 1.99 -11.68 -11.27
CA MET A 165 2.83 -10.52 -10.93
C MET A 165 4.01 -10.33 -11.89
N GLY A 166 4.64 -11.39 -12.37
CA GLY A 166 5.85 -11.32 -13.20
C GLY A 166 5.70 -10.44 -14.45
N PRO A 167 4.67 -10.63 -15.31
CA PRO A 167 4.45 -9.78 -16.47
C PRO A 167 4.20 -8.30 -16.11
N PHE A 168 3.57 -8.01 -14.97
CA PHE A 168 3.40 -6.66 -14.46
C PHE A 168 4.74 -6.02 -14.08
N LEU A 169 5.58 -6.72 -13.32
CA LEU A 169 6.90 -6.23 -12.90
C LEU A 169 7.82 -5.95 -14.11
N ALA A 170 7.75 -6.79 -15.15
CA ALA A 170 8.56 -6.64 -16.36
C ALA A 170 8.32 -5.31 -17.11
N LYS A 171 7.16 -4.67 -16.92
CA LYS A 171 6.83 -3.37 -17.52
C LYS A 171 7.59 -2.19 -16.92
N MET A 172 8.31 -2.41 -15.83
CA MET A 172 8.99 -1.37 -15.07
C MET A 172 10.50 -1.61 -15.03
N ARG A 173 11.27 -0.63 -15.49
CA ARG A 173 12.72 -0.73 -15.58
C ARG A 173 13.38 -1.03 -14.24
N ARG A 174 12.79 -0.58 -13.14
CA ARG A 174 13.28 -0.88 -11.77
C ARG A 174 13.29 -2.38 -11.42
N TYR A 175 12.56 -3.23 -12.17
CA TYR A 175 12.61 -4.70 -12.05
C TYR A 175 13.32 -5.34 -13.24
N ALA A 176 13.04 -4.87 -14.47
CA ALA A 176 13.64 -5.41 -15.68
C ALA A 176 15.17 -5.28 -15.69
N SER A 177 15.72 -4.17 -15.18
CA SER A 177 17.17 -3.94 -15.12
C SER A 177 17.92 -4.98 -14.30
N LEU A 178 17.32 -5.52 -13.24
CA LEU A 178 17.92 -6.61 -12.46
C LEU A 178 17.83 -7.94 -13.23
N ALA A 179 16.72 -8.17 -13.92
CA ALA A 179 16.56 -9.37 -14.75
C ALA A 179 17.59 -9.42 -15.89
N ASP A 180 17.91 -8.27 -16.49
CA ASP A 180 18.95 -8.16 -17.53
C ASP A 180 20.37 -8.43 -16.96
N ARG A 181 20.65 -7.96 -15.74
CA ARG A 181 21.99 -8.02 -15.14
C ARG A 181 22.27 -9.31 -14.35
N ASP A 182 21.31 -9.71 -13.52
CA ASP A 182 21.35 -10.93 -12.70
C ASP A 182 19.99 -11.64 -12.71
N PRO A 183 19.73 -12.50 -13.73
CA PRO A 183 18.47 -13.21 -13.86
C PRO A 183 18.13 -14.11 -12.66
N LYS A 184 19.16 -14.68 -12.01
CA LYS A 184 18.93 -15.56 -10.84
C LYS A 184 18.46 -14.78 -9.63
N MET A 185 19.13 -13.66 -9.32
CA MET A 185 18.74 -12.78 -8.23
C MET A 185 17.35 -12.20 -8.49
N SER A 186 17.09 -11.72 -9.71
CA SER A 186 15.79 -11.20 -10.10
C SER A 186 14.67 -12.23 -9.91
N ALA A 187 14.85 -13.46 -10.42
CA ALA A 187 13.86 -14.52 -10.28
C ALA A 187 13.59 -14.87 -8.81
N ARG A 188 14.63 -14.90 -7.97
CA ARG A 188 14.49 -15.12 -6.53
C ARG A 188 13.67 -14.03 -5.87
N LEU A 189 14.06 -12.75 -6.05
CA LEU A 189 13.38 -11.63 -5.40
C LEU A 189 11.93 -11.45 -5.89
N GLN A 190 11.66 -11.68 -7.17
CA GLN A 190 10.30 -11.65 -7.71
C GLN A 190 9.42 -12.77 -7.14
N SER A 191 10.00 -13.98 -6.96
CA SER A 191 9.30 -15.09 -6.31
C SER A 191 8.99 -14.80 -4.84
N GLU A 192 9.94 -14.19 -4.12
CA GLU A 192 9.76 -13.77 -2.72
C GLU A 192 8.72 -12.65 -2.62
N LEU A 193 8.74 -11.67 -3.52
CA LEU A 193 7.72 -10.61 -3.59
C LEU A 193 6.31 -11.18 -3.82
N ALA A 194 6.16 -12.12 -4.76
CA ALA A 194 4.86 -12.74 -5.02
C ALA A 194 4.33 -13.48 -3.78
N LYS A 195 5.18 -14.22 -3.07
CA LYS A 195 4.81 -14.89 -1.81
C LYS A 195 4.44 -13.90 -0.70
N ASP A 196 5.18 -12.79 -0.60
CA ASP A 196 4.89 -11.74 0.38
C ASP A 196 3.54 -11.08 0.07
N SER A 197 3.27 -10.76 -1.20
CA SER A 197 1.98 -10.22 -1.65
C SER A 197 0.81 -11.15 -1.33
N ASP A 198 0.96 -12.46 -1.60
CA ASP A 198 -0.04 -13.46 -1.21
C ASP A 198 -0.23 -13.52 0.31
N ALA A 199 0.85 -13.38 1.08
CA ALA A 199 0.78 -13.36 2.54
C ALA A 199 0.10 -12.09 3.05
N VAL A 200 0.38 -10.93 2.45
CA VAL A 200 -0.33 -9.67 2.75
C VAL A 200 -1.82 -9.83 2.50
N TYR A 201 -2.22 -10.32 1.32
CA TYR A 201 -3.63 -10.49 0.97
C TYR A 201 -4.34 -11.45 1.96
N ARG A 202 -3.70 -12.56 2.34
CA ARG A 202 -4.26 -13.47 3.35
C ARG A 202 -4.42 -12.81 4.72
N ARG A 203 -3.45 -11.97 5.15
CA ARG A 203 -3.58 -11.21 6.41
C ARG A 203 -4.75 -10.25 6.37
N LEU A 204 -4.91 -9.52 5.26
CA LEU A 204 -6.05 -8.60 5.09
C LEU A 204 -7.39 -9.33 5.13
N ASN A 205 -7.50 -10.49 4.47
CA ASN A 205 -8.70 -11.35 4.60
C ASN A 205 -8.96 -11.82 6.03
N ALA A 206 -7.91 -12.17 6.77
CA ALA A 206 -8.06 -12.55 8.17
C ALA A 206 -8.54 -11.37 9.04
N LEU A 207 -8.14 -10.14 8.72
CA LEU A 207 -8.64 -8.94 9.42
C LEU A 207 -10.14 -8.74 9.19
N VAL A 208 -10.67 -9.04 8.01
CA VAL A 208 -12.13 -9.04 7.77
C VAL A 208 -12.85 -10.01 8.73
N GLU A 209 -12.26 -11.17 8.99
CA GLU A 209 -12.85 -12.12 9.96
C GLU A 209 -12.69 -11.69 11.41
N VAL A 210 -11.54 -11.06 11.75
CA VAL A 210 -11.22 -10.60 13.12
C VAL A 210 -12.10 -9.43 13.54
N TYR A 211 -12.34 -8.50 12.62
CA TYR A 211 -13.15 -7.32 12.86
C TYR A 211 -14.64 -7.51 12.52
N GLY A 212 -14.98 -8.62 11.84
CA GLY A 212 -16.36 -8.96 11.52
C GLY A 212 -17.23 -9.21 12.75
N PRO A 213 -18.57 -9.18 12.62
CA PRO A 213 -19.45 -9.39 13.74
C PRO A 213 -19.15 -10.72 14.41
N GLU A 214 -19.12 -10.72 15.74
CA GLU A 214 -18.99 -11.96 16.50
C GLU A 214 -20.02 -12.98 15.96
N LYS A 215 -19.51 -14.04 15.35
CA LYS A 215 -20.35 -15.19 14.97
C LYS A 215 -20.99 -15.66 16.28
N GLY A 216 -22.25 -15.24 16.50
CA GLY A 216 -22.97 -15.44 17.74
C GLY A 216 -22.69 -16.84 18.27
N GLY A 217 -22.08 -16.92 19.43
CA GLY A 217 -21.93 -18.17 20.13
C GLY A 217 -23.32 -18.73 20.27
N ALA A 218 -23.56 -19.89 19.63
CA ALA A 218 -24.76 -20.70 19.92
C ALA A 218 -24.70 -20.95 21.42
N GLY A 219 -25.60 -20.26 22.15
CA GLY A 219 -25.73 -20.46 23.59
C GLY A 219 -25.91 -21.93 23.90
N GLU A 220 -25.03 -22.45 24.73
CA GLU A 220 -25.29 -23.66 25.49
C GLU A 220 -26.33 -23.36 26.60
#